data_23dc85dfa7f2455e11932199d195d2e5
#
_entry.id   23dc85dfa7f2455e11932199d195d2e5
#
_cell.length_a   1.000
_cell.length_b   1.000
_cell.length_c   1.000
_cell.angle_alpha   90.00
_cell.angle_beta   90.00
_cell.angle_gamma   90.00
#
_symmetry.space_group_name_H-M   'P 1'
#
loop_
_entity.id
_entity.type
_entity.pdbx_description
1 polymer ?
#
loop_
_entity_poly.entity_id
_entity_poly.type
_entity_poly.pdbx_seq_one_letter_code
_entity_poly.pdbx_strand_id
1 'polypeptide(L)'
;MSPYLHIDEGRFLPALRVDGHPELIVPPLACPFLVVRPSTHSAPVQAQTLRWLEAYRLVEARADLLDCVSTVGELTALTYPGASRESLRLASDWTTLFFLMDDLVEERGADPEAISALNARYLAVLGGEAPGAGEGPVLHALWDVRERLAGVASAQWLRRFRGRVEEW
;
A
#
# COMPACT_ATOMS: atom_id res chain seq x y z
N MET A 1 7.94 -18.41 23.76
CA MET A 1 9.25 -18.07 23.14
C MET A 1 8.99 -16.96 22.14
N SER A 2 9.62 -15.80 22.33
CA SER A 2 9.46 -14.65 21.45
C SER A 2 9.95 -15.00 20.03
N PRO A 3 9.22 -14.68 18.97
CA PRO A 3 9.64 -14.93 17.59
C PRO A 3 10.73 -13.97 17.10
N TYR A 4 11.19 -13.07 17.96
CA TYR A 4 12.18 -12.05 17.60
C TYR A 4 13.59 -12.66 17.68
N LEU A 5 14.26 -12.70 16.53
CA LEU A 5 15.62 -13.21 16.39
C LEU A 5 16.65 -12.24 16.96
N HIS A 6 17.75 -12.83 17.44
CA HIS A 6 18.94 -12.15 17.91
C HIS A 6 19.41 -11.05 16.96
N ILE A 7 19.73 -9.89 17.54
CA ILE A 7 20.48 -8.81 16.88
C ILE A 7 21.89 -9.37 16.63
N ASP A 8 22.23 -9.51 15.36
CA ASP A 8 23.62 -9.74 14.97
C ASP A 8 24.31 -8.37 15.04
N GLU A 9 25.00 -8.10 16.15
CA GLU A 9 25.74 -6.87 16.37
C GLU A 9 26.78 -6.73 15.27
N GLY A 10 26.49 -5.94 14.25
CA GLY A 10 27.45 -5.62 13.19
C GLY A 10 26.99 -5.85 11.75
N ARG A 11 25.74 -6.16 11.46
CA ARG A 11 25.23 -6.14 10.09
C ARG A 11 25.06 -4.71 9.60
N PHE A 12 26.04 -4.25 8.86
CA PHE A 12 25.91 -3.08 8.03
C PHE A 12 25.29 -3.51 6.68
N LEU A 13 24.30 -2.78 6.21
CA LEU A 13 23.91 -2.88 4.82
C LEU A 13 25.10 -2.44 3.96
N PRO A 14 25.45 -3.17 2.90
CA PRO A 14 26.55 -2.77 2.02
C PRO A 14 26.30 -1.39 1.44
N ALA A 15 27.37 -0.67 1.15
CA ALA A 15 27.25 0.59 0.41
C ALA A 15 26.59 0.33 -0.95
N LEU A 16 25.54 1.06 -1.24
CA LEU A 16 24.81 0.97 -2.51
C LEU A 16 25.24 2.15 -3.42
N ARG A 17 25.48 1.84 -4.69
CA ARG A 17 25.59 2.86 -5.72
C ARG A 17 24.19 3.12 -6.28
N VAL A 18 23.84 4.39 -6.42
CA VAL A 18 22.55 4.77 -7.01
C VAL A 18 22.72 4.80 -8.54
N ASP A 19 21.91 4.02 -9.24
CA ASP A 19 21.91 3.98 -10.69
C ASP A 19 21.61 5.37 -11.26
N GLY A 20 22.40 5.78 -12.26
CA GLY A 20 22.31 7.13 -12.84
C GLY A 20 23.03 8.24 -12.06
N HIS A 21 23.49 7.98 -10.84
CA HIS A 21 24.20 8.93 -9.98
C HIS A 21 25.49 8.28 -9.43
N PRO A 22 26.51 8.04 -10.25
CA PRO A 22 27.73 7.31 -9.85
C PRO A 22 28.51 7.98 -8.72
N GLU A 23 28.32 9.28 -8.50
CA GLU A 23 28.87 10.05 -7.39
C GLU A 23 28.13 9.88 -6.06
N LEU A 24 26.88 9.37 -6.12
CA LEU A 24 26.07 9.17 -4.93
C LEU A 24 26.32 7.76 -4.37
N ILE A 25 27.08 7.71 -3.30
CA ILE A 25 27.35 6.48 -2.55
C ILE A 25 26.61 6.56 -1.23
N VAL A 26 25.61 5.68 -1.05
CA VAL A 26 24.98 5.50 0.25
C VAL A 26 25.97 4.74 1.14
N PRO A 27 26.44 5.33 2.25
CA PRO A 27 27.37 4.66 3.13
C PRO A 27 26.73 3.42 3.78
N PRO A 28 27.53 2.49 4.33
CA PRO A 28 26.98 1.39 5.13
C PRO A 28 26.13 1.93 6.26
N LEU A 29 24.85 1.53 6.29
CA LEU A 29 23.91 1.95 7.30
C LEU A 29 23.87 0.92 8.41
N ALA A 30 24.10 1.35 9.66
CA ALA A 30 23.82 0.52 10.81
C ALA A 30 22.30 0.34 10.94
N CYS A 31 21.85 -0.90 10.87
CA CYS A 31 20.45 -1.22 11.11
C CYS A 31 20.32 -1.82 12.52
N PRO A 32 19.93 -1.02 13.53
CA PRO A 32 19.82 -1.48 14.91
C PRO A 32 18.54 -2.31 15.14
N PHE A 33 17.73 -2.50 14.11
CA PHE A 33 16.46 -3.20 14.19
C PHE A 33 16.64 -4.70 13.98
N LEU A 34 15.80 -5.47 14.67
CA LEU A 34 15.71 -6.90 14.49
C LEU A 34 15.38 -7.25 13.04
N VAL A 35 16.02 -8.28 12.51
CA VAL A 35 15.62 -8.84 11.21
C VAL A 35 14.25 -9.49 11.39
N VAL A 36 13.22 -8.84 10.86
CA VAL A 36 11.87 -9.39 10.82
C VAL A 36 11.77 -10.36 9.65
N ARG A 37 11.26 -11.57 9.90
CA ARG A 37 10.93 -12.48 8.80
C ARG A 37 9.59 -12.05 8.20
N PRO A 38 9.49 -11.97 6.87
CA PRO A 38 8.23 -11.67 6.23
C PRO A 38 7.18 -12.75 6.56
N SER A 39 5.92 -12.38 6.51
CA SER A 39 4.81 -13.31 6.68
C SER A 39 4.91 -14.48 5.68
N THR A 40 4.64 -15.68 6.13
CA THR A 40 4.55 -16.88 5.27
C THR A 40 3.41 -16.78 4.25
N HIS A 41 2.51 -15.83 4.42
CA HIS A 41 1.40 -15.54 3.51
C HIS A 41 1.78 -14.56 2.38
N SER A 42 3.03 -14.07 2.31
CA SER A 42 3.46 -13.06 1.33
C SER A 42 3.12 -13.45 -0.11
N ALA A 43 3.67 -14.57 -0.61
CA ALA A 43 3.47 -14.99 -2.00
C ALA A 43 1.98 -15.24 -2.37
N PRO A 44 1.18 -15.97 -1.57
CA PRO A 44 -0.24 -16.14 -1.89
C PRO A 44 -1.04 -14.84 -1.82
N VAL A 45 -0.70 -13.90 -0.94
CA VAL A 45 -1.35 -12.59 -0.85
C VAL A 45 -1.01 -11.75 -2.07
N GLN A 46 0.26 -11.68 -2.45
CA GLN A 46 0.71 -10.97 -3.65
C GLN A 46 -0.03 -11.44 -4.92
N ALA A 47 -0.16 -12.77 -5.11
CA ALA A 47 -0.93 -13.32 -6.22
C ALA A 47 -2.43 -12.99 -6.15
N GLN A 48 -3.00 -12.78 -4.95
CA GLN A 48 -4.38 -12.36 -4.78
C GLN A 48 -4.56 -10.87 -5.09
N THR A 49 -3.65 -10.02 -4.65
CA THR A 49 -3.64 -8.58 -4.97
C THR A 49 -3.54 -8.35 -6.48
N LEU A 50 -2.68 -9.10 -7.19
CA LEU A 50 -2.61 -9.02 -8.66
C LEU A 50 -3.94 -9.34 -9.32
N ARG A 51 -4.57 -10.46 -8.97
CA ARG A 51 -5.89 -10.82 -9.52
C ARG A 51 -6.97 -9.80 -9.19
N TRP A 52 -6.88 -9.17 -8.04
CA TRP A 52 -7.81 -8.11 -7.63
C TRP A 52 -7.62 -6.84 -8.50
N LEU A 53 -6.38 -6.43 -8.77
CA LEU A 53 -6.07 -5.32 -9.68
C LEU A 53 -6.55 -5.60 -11.10
N GLU A 54 -6.38 -6.83 -11.60
CA GLU A 54 -6.89 -7.28 -12.90
C GLU A 54 -8.43 -7.20 -12.95
N ALA A 55 -9.11 -7.68 -11.90
CA ALA A 55 -10.57 -7.63 -11.80
C ALA A 55 -11.14 -6.21 -11.88
N TYR A 56 -10.41 -5.25 -11.33
CA TYR A 56 -10.76 -3.81 -11.41
C TYR A 56 -10.13 -3.10 -12.62
N ARG A 57 -9.43 -3.82 -13.52
CA ARG A 57 -8.74 -3.28 -14.72
C ARG A 57 -7.72 -2.18 -14.41
N LEU A 58 -7.14 -2.20 -13.23
CA LEU A 58 -6.15 -1.20 -12.82
C LEU A 58 -4.81 -1.42 -13.53
N VAL A 59 -4.47 -2.67 -13.85
CA VAL A 59 -3.21 -3.04 -14.54
C VAL A 59 -3.23 -2.64 -16.01
N GLU A 60 -4.41 -2.65 -16.68
CA GLU A 60 -4.54 -2.24 -18.07
C GLU A 60 -4.16 -0.76 -18.28
N ALA A 61 -4.40 0.06 -17.27
CA ALA A 61 -4.09 1.48 -17.28
C ALA A 61 -2.61 1.77 -16.90
N ARG A 62 -1.96 0.86 -16.17
CA ARG A 62 -0.64 1.07 -15.53
C ARG A 62 0.16 -0.22 -15.52
N ALA A 63 0.99 -0.44 -16.55
CA ALA A 63 1.87 -1.62 -16.64
C ALA A 63 2.95 -1.65 -15.52
N ASP A 64 3.37 -0.49 -15.04
CA ASP A 64 4.30 -0.28 -13.93
C ASP A 64 3.77 -0.77 -12.56
N LEU A 65 2.45 -0.89 -12.41
CA LEU A 65 1.85 -1.47 -11.20
C LEU A 65 2.29 -2.91 -10.92
N LEU A 66 2.70 -3.67 -11.92
CA LEU A 66 3.15 -5.05 -11.72
C LEU A 66 4.42 -5.11 -10.86
N ASP A 67 5.36 -4.21 -11.11
CA ASP A 67 6.59 -4.09 -10.31
C ASP A 67 6.29 -3.52 -8.92
N CYS A 68 5.38 -2.55 -8.83
CA CYS A 68 4.91 -1.99 -7.57
C CYS A 68 4.28 -3.08 -6.68
N VAL A 69 3.40 -3.92 -7.20
CA VAL A 69 2.73 -4.99 -6.42
C VAL A 69 3.74 -5.95 -5.79
N SER A 70 4.83 -6.28 -6.50
CA SER A 70 5.89 -7.13 -5.93
C SER A 70 6.50 -6.48 -4.69
N THR A 71 6.91 -5.23 -4.82
CA THR A 71 7.53 -4.44 -3.74
C THR A 71 6.56 -4.21 -2.57
N VAL A 72 5.32 -3.84 -2.85
CA VAL A 72 4.28 -3.62 -1.83
C VAL A 72 3.92 -4.91 -1.09
N GLY A 73 3.87 -6.04 -1.79
CA GLY A 73 3.63 -7.35 -1.17
C GLY A 73 4.71 -7.72 -0.16
N GLU A 74 5.97 -7.46 -0.47
CA GLU A 74 7.08 -7.65 0.47
C GLU A 74 7.02 -6.65 1.64
N LEU A 75 6.80 -5.37 1.34
CA LEU A 75 6.69 -4.32 2.35
C LEU A 75 5.61 -4.66 3.37
N THR A 76 4.41 -5.02 2.93
CA THR A 76 3.31 -5.37 3.83
C THR A 76 3.58 -6.65 4.62
N ALA A 77 4.22 -7.65 4.00
CA ALA A 77 4.59 -8.89 4.68
C ALA A 77 5.64 -8.68 5.78
N LEU A 78 6.56 -7.72 5.59
CA LEU A 78 7.55 -7.31 6.59
C LEU A 78 6.92 -6.42 7.67
N THR A 79 6.00 -5.54 7.31
CA THR A 79 5.32 -4.62 8.23
C THR A 79 4.35 -5.35 9.16
N TYR A 80 3.69 -6.39 8.65
CA TYR A 80 2.67 -7.16 9.38
C TYR A 80 2.98 -8.67 9.42
N PRO A 81 4.14 -9.09 9.98
CA PRO A 81 4.62 -10.46 9.88
C PRO A 81 3.73 -11.49 10.59
N GLY A 82 2.97 -11.04 11.60
CA GLY A 82 2.03 -11.87 12.38
C GLY A 82 0.58 -11.77 11.93
N ALA A 83 0.28 -11.04 10.84
CA ALA A 83 -1.09 -10.89 10.37
C ALA A 83 -1.65 -12.20 9.80
N SER A 84 -2.97 -12.42 9.96
CA SER A 84 -3.67 -13.46 9.22
C SER A 84 -3.58 -13.21 7.72
N ARG A 85 -3.79 -14.24 6.92
CA ARG A 85 -3.79 -14.10 5.46
C ARG A 85 -4.79 -13.07 4.95
N GLU A 86 -5.99 -13.03 5.54
CA GLU A 86 -7.05 -12.09 5.20
C GLU A 86 -6.66 -10.66 5.55
N SER A 87 -6.12 -10.44 6.74
CA SER A 87 -5.66 -9.13 7.18
C SER A 87 -4.48 -8.63 6.34
N LEU A 88 -3.53 -9.52 6.04
CA LEU A 88 -2.38 -9.19 5.20
C LEU A 88 -2.82 -8.83 3.78
N ARG A 89 -3.78 -9.58 3.21
CA ARG A 89 -4.36 -9.28 1.91
C ARG A 89 -5.00 -7.90 1.89
N LEU A 90 -5.83 -7.60 2.90
CA LEU A 90 -6.49 -6.29 2.99
C LEU A 90 -5.47 -5.14 3.10
N ALA A 91 -4.41 -5.33 3.89
CA ALA A 91 -3.32 -4.37 3.99
C ALA A 91 -2.55 -4.21 2.66
N SER A 92 -2.30 -5.32 1.93
CA SER A 92 -1.62 -5.28 0.63
C SER A 92 -2.46 -4.57 -0.43
N ASP A 93 -3.75 -4.91 -0.54
CA ASP A 93 -4.67 -4.28 -1.49
C ASP A 93 -4.82 -2.77 -1.19
N TRP A 94 -4.95 -2.39 0.11
CA TRP A 94 -4.99 -0.99 0.53
C TRP A 94 -3.70 -0.25 0.18
N THR A 95 -2.54 -0.80 0.53
CA THR A 95 -1.26 -0.13 0.29
C THR A 95 -0.98 0.05 -1.20
N THR A 96 -1.30 -0.96 -2.02
CA THR A 96 -1.16 -0.86 -3.48
C THR A 96 -2.07 0.23 -4.04
N LEU A 97 -3.33 0.27 -3.58
CA LEU A 97 -4.28 1.28 -4.01
C LEU A 97 -3.86 2.69 -3.57
N PHE A 98 -3.29 2.80 -2.37
CA PHE A 98 -2.81 4.07 -1.84
C PHE A 98 -1.68 4.64 -2.72
N PHE A 99 -0.70 3.85 -3.11
CA PHE A 99 0.34 4.29 -4.05
C PHE A 99 -0.24 4.68 -5.41
N LEU A 100 -1.21 3.91 -5.93
CA LEU A 100 -1.88 4.27 -7.17
C LEU A 100 -2.63 5.60 -7.07
N MET A 101 -3.29 5.86 -5.95
CA MET A 101 -3.98 7.14 -5.70
C MET A 101 -3.00 8.31 -5.62
N ASP A 102 -1.85 8.10 -4.98
CA ASP A 102 -0.75 9.06 -4.88
C ASP A 102 -0.22 9.43 -6.26
N ASP A 103 0.12 8.45 -7.08
CA ASP A 103 0.57 8.63 -8.47
C ASP A 103 -0.47 9.41 -9.31
N LEU A 104 -1.77 9.10 -9.15
CA LEU A 104 -2.83 9.81 -9.88
C LEU A 104 -2.99 11.27 -9.44
N VAL A 105 -2.63 11.61 -8.22
CA VAL A 105 -2.56 13.00 -7.76
C VAL A 105 -1.36 13.69 -8.40
N GLU A 106 -0.20 13.06 -8.44
CA GLU A 106 1.01 13.60 -9.06
C GLU A 106 0.81 13.83 -10.58
N GLU A 107 0.18 12.89 -11.29
CA GLU A 107 -0.11 12.99 -12.73
C GLU A 107 -1.03 14.17 -13.10
N ARG A 108 -1.88 14.63 -12.18
CA ARG A 108 -2.72 15.80 -12.39
C ARG A 108 -1.96 17.12 -12.34
N GLY A 109 -0.69 17.08 -11.96
CA GLY A 109 0.18 18.24 -11.92
C GLY A 109 -0.24 19.26 -10.85
N ALA A 110 -0.02 20.54 -11.13
CA ALA A 110 -0.26 21.62 -10.17
C ALA A 110 -1.68 22.21 -10.25
N ASP A 111 -2.71 21.43 -10.60
CA ASP A 111 -4.10 21.90 -10.54
C ASP A 111 -4.73 21.60 -9.17
N PRO A 112 -4.73 22.56 -8.22
CA PRO A 112 -5.21 22.33 -6.87
C PRO A 112 -6.72 22.02 -6.81
N GLU A 113 -7.50 22.50 -7.76
CA GLU A 113 -8.95 22.28 -7.78
C GLU A 113 -9.25 20.83 -8.18
N ALA A 114 -8.55 20.32 -9.21
CA ALA A 114 -8.69 18.93 -9.65
C ALA A 114 -8.22 17.95 -8.57
N ILE A 115 -7.11 18.25 -7.89
CA ILE A 115 -6.60 17.45 -6.76
C ILE A 115 -7.60 17.46 -5.61
N SER A 116 -8.10 18.64 -5.21
CA SER A 116 -9.08 18.77 -4.14
C SER A 116 -10.37 18.00 -4.43
N ALA A 117 -10.88 18.08 -5.66
CA ALA A 117 -12.07 17.34 -6.07
C ALA A 117 -11.86 15.82 -6.03
N LEU A 118 -10.68 15.34 -6.47
CA LEU A 118 -10.33 13.92 -6.42
C LEU A 118 -10.24 13.41 -4.98
N ASN A 119 -9.52 14.13 -4.11
CA ASN A 119 -9.38 13.79 -2.70
C ASN A 119 -10.73 13.81 -1.97
N ALA A 120 -11.57 14.81 -2.22
CA ALA A 120 -12.93 14.86 -1.68
C ALA A 120 -13.74 13.61 -2.07
N ARG A 121 -13.56 13.12 -3.31
CA ARG A 121 -14.25 11.91 -3.78
C ARG A 121 -13.72 10.65 -3.11
N TYR A 122 -12.40 10.51 -2.93
CA TYR A 122 -11.80 9.41 -2.16
C TYR A 122 -12.33 9.38 -0.72
N LEU A 123 -12.38 10.52 -0.06
CA LEU A 123 -12.90 10.65 1.32
C LEU A 123 -14.40 10.34 1.42
N ALA A 124 -15.19 10.68 0.40
CA ALA A 124 -16.61 10.34 0.34
C ALA A 124 -16.81 8.82 0.26
N VAL A 125 -16.04 8.14 -0.60
CA VAL A 125 -16.08 6.67 -0.71
C VAL A 125 -15.64 6.01 0.59
N LEU A 126 -14.54 6.46 1.21
CA LEU A 126 -14.12 5.97 2.53
C LEU A 126 -15.15 6.25 3.62
N GLY A 127 -15.93 7.32 3.47
CA GLY A 127 -17.05 7.66 4.33
C GLY A 127 -18.28 6.78 4.17
N GLY A 128 -18.35 5.97 3.10
CA GLY A 128 -19.45 5.04 2.84
C GLY A 128 -20.37 5.47 1.69
N GLU A 129 -19.93 6.39 0.84
CA GLU A 129 -20.67 6.76 -0.38
C GLU A 129 -20.21 5.90 -1.55
N ALA A 130 -21.06 4.98 -2.00
CA ALA A 130 -20.74 4.10 -3.12
C ALA A 130 -20.46 4.89 -4.41
N PRO A 131 -19.47 4.46 -5.22
CA PRO A 131 -19.22 5.10 -6.51
C PRO A 131 -20.36 4.82 -7.50
N GLY A 132 -20.65 5.82 -8.34
CA GLY A 132 -21.59 5.68 -9.44
C GLY A 132 -21.04 4.81 -10.58
N ALA A 133 -21.93 4.22 -11.39
CA ALA A 133 -21.55 3.31 -12.47
C ALA A 133 -20.60 3.94 -13.53
N GLY A 134 -20.57 5.27 -13.66
CA GLY A 134 -19.69 5.99 -14.59
C GLY A 134 -18.37 6.45 -13.98
N GLU A 135 -18.13 6.19 -12.70
CA GLU A 135 -16.89 6.58 -12.05
C GLU A 135 -15.75 5.60 -12.35
N GLY A 136 -14.52 6.07 -12.25
CA GLY A 136 -13.33 5.31 -12.65
C GLY A 136 -13.06 4.09 -11.77
N PRO A 137 -12.26 3.14 -12.28
CA PRO A 137 -12.01 1.84 -11.63
C PRO A 137 -11.35 1.97 -10.25
N VAL A 138 -10.55 3.00 -10.02
CA VAL A 138 -9.90 3.26 -8.72
C VAL A 138 -10.93 3.48 -7.61
N LEU A 139 -12.02 4.22 -7.87
CA LEU A 139 -13.07 4.45 -6.88
C LEU A 139 -13.84 3.17 -6.56
N HIS A 140 -14.09 2.32 -7.56
CA HIS A 140 -14.71 1.01 -7.33
C HIS A 140 -13.81 0.06 -6.53
N ALA A 141 -12.50 0.07 -6.80
CA ALA A 141 -11.52 -0.69 -6.01
C ALA A 141 -11.42 -0.16 -4.57
N LEU A 142 -11.45 1.16 -4.39
CA LEU A 142 -11.47 1.80 -3.07
C LEU A 142 -12.74 1.42 -2.28
N TRP A 143 -13.88 1.37 -2.96
CA TRP A 143 -15.13 0.91 -2.36
C TRP A 143 -15.04 -0.54 -1.88
N ASP A 144 -14.48 -1.45 -2.69
CA ASP A 144 -14.28 -2.85 -2.29
C ASP A 144 -13.38 -2.97 -1.04
N VAL A 145 -12.26 -2.25 -1.01
CA VAL A 145 -11.39 -2.21 0.18
C VAL A 145 -12.14 -1.67 1.40
N ARG A 146 -12.89 -0.58 1.24
CA ARG A 146 -13.70 0.01 2.30
C ARG A 146 -14.74 -0.95 2.85
N GLU A 147 -15.45 -1.68 1.99
CA GLU A 147 -16.47 -2.64 2.41
C GLU A 147 -15.84 -3.82 3.18
N ARG A 148 -14.70 -4.31 2.73
CA ARG A 148 -13.94 -5.34 3.44
C ARG A 148 -13.43 -4.85 4.79
N LEU A 149 -12.96 -3.60 4.88
CA LEU A 149 -12.59 -2.96 6.15
C LEU A 149 -13.79 -2.85 7.08
N ALA A 150 -14.97 -2.48 6.57
CA ALA A 150 -16.20 -2.38 7.36
C ALA A 150 -16.65 -3.74 7.91
N GLY A 151 -16.32 -4.82 7.22
CA GLY A 151 -16.61 -6.18 7.69
C GLY A 151 -15.77 -6.64 8.88
N VAL A 152 -14.61 -6.01 9.13
CA VAL A 152 -13.67 -6.43 10.18
C VAL A 152 -13.34 -5.35 11.21
N ALA A 153 -13.65 -4.09 10.93
CA ALA A 153 -13.33 -2.94 11.78
C ALA A 153 -14.59 -2.30 12.37
N SER A 154 -14.47 -1.71 13.56
CA SER A 154 -15.57 -0.95 14.14
C SER A 154 -15.81 0.37 13.39
N ALA A 155 -17.06 0.88 13.46
CA ALA A 155 -17.40 2.18 12.90
C ALA A 155 -16.52 3.32 13.45
N GLN A 156 -16.12 3.24 14.72
CA GLN A 156 -15.21 4.21 15.33
C GLN A 156 -13.82 4.15 14.70
N TRP A 157 -13.31 2.94 14.42
CA TRP A 157 -12.02 2.76 13.77
C TRP A 157 -12.05 3.32 12.34
N LEU A 158 -13.10 3.02 11.56
CA LEU A 158 -13.27 3.53 10.19
C LEU A 158 -13.31 5.06 10.14
N ARG A 159 -14.01 5.71 11.09
CA ARG A 159 -13.99 7.18 11.18
C ARG A 159 -12.58 7.73 11.44
N ARG A 160 -11.83 7.11 12.35
CA ARG A 160 -10.44 7.53 12.64
C ARG A 160 -9.53 7.28 11.44
N PHE A 161 -9.69 6.14 10.79
CA PHE A 161 -8.92 5.80 9.59
C PHE A 161 -9.15 6.82 8.48
N ARG A 162 -10.42 7.13 8.15
CA ARG A 162 -10.76 8.17 7.19
C ARG A 162 -10.13 9.53 7.56
N GLY A 163 -10.22 9.94 8.82
CA GLY A 163 -9.62 11.19 9.29
C GLY A 163 -8.10 11.23 9.11
N ARG A 164 -7.41 10.08 9.25
CA ARG A 164 -5.95 10.01 8.98
C ARG A 164 -5.63 10.10 7.49
N VAL A 165 -6.48 9.55 6.64
CA VAL A 165 -6.31 9.71 5.18
C VAL A 165 -6.59 11.16 4.76
N GLU A 166 -7.51 11.87 5.43
CA GLU A 166 -7.81 13.29 5.18
C GLU A 166 -6.65 14.22 5.57
N GLU A 167 -5.87 13.85 6.59
CA GLU A 167 -4.71 14.61 7.06
C GLU A 167 -3.47 14.46 6.15
N TRP A 168 -3.45 13.45 5.31
CA TRP A 168 -2.35 13.15 4.39
C TRP A 168 -2.53 13.89 3.07
#